data_d7391062dc8f081992e424fbeb50585f
#
_entry.id   d7391062dc8f081992e424fbeb50585f
#
_cell.length_a   1.000
_cell.length_b   1.000
_cell.length_c   1.000
_cell.angle_alpha   90.00
_cell.angle_beta   90.00
_cell.angle_gamma   90.00
#
_symmetry.space_group_name_H-M   'P 1'
#
loop_
_entity.id
_entity.type
_entity.pdbx_description
1 polymer ?
#
loop_
_entity_poly.entity_id
_entity_poly.type
_entity_poly.pdbx_seq_one_letter_code
_entity_poly.pdbx_strand_id
1 'polypeptide(L)'
;MSQYRPISAVVLAAGEGARMRSATPKVLHPLCGRPMVLHVIDALIALPLERIVVVVGHGAEQVTKTLQEQVATEMPIEFVEQRVQRGTGDATSVALTASGFDDDGEDDLLVVAGDTPLLRAETIAGLARAHRETDAAVSLLSAGASRPRRKQ
;
A
#
# COMPACT_ATOMS: atom_id res chain seq x y z
N MET A 1 20.04 21.33 8.10
CA MET A 1 19.64 20.14 8.90
C MET A 1 18.47 19.49 8.15
N SER A 2 18.65 18.29 7.65
CA SER A 2 17.53 17.54 7.09
C SER A 2 16.57 17.24 8.23
N GLN A 3 15.41 17.90 8.28
CA GLN A 3 14.35 17.54 9.21
C GLN A 3 13.97 16.10 8.87
N TYR A 4 14.10 15.23 9.87
CA TYR A 4 13.57 13.87 9.75
C TYR A 4 12.06 13.99 9.58
N ARG A 5 11.57 13.74 8.38
CA ARG A 5 10.13 13.64 8.12
C ARG A 5 9.74 12.18 8.31
N PRO A 6 8.84 11.87 9.23
CA PRO A 6 8.33 10.52 9.36
C PRO A 6 7.62 10.10 8.07
N ILE A 7 7.57 8.80 7.82
CA ILE A 7 6.83 8.22 6.69
C ILE A 7 5.75 7.33 7.24
N SER A 8 4.52 7.57 6.82
CA SER A 8 3.39 6.67 7.05
C SER A 8 2.96 6.03 5.73
N ALA A 9 2.55 4.76 5.76
CA ALA A 9 2.11 4.06 4.56
C ALA A 9 0.60 3.83 4.54
N VAL A 10 0.00 4.00 3.36
CA VAL A 10 -1.38 3.59 3.07
C VAL A 10 -1.35 2.44 2.08
N VAL A 11 -1.94 1.31 2.43
CA VAL A 11 -2.08 0.13 1.59
C VAL A 11 -3.51 0.03 1.07
N LEU A 12 -3.68 0.12 -0.23
CA LEU A 12 -4.99 0.05 -0.87
C LEU A 12 -5.39 -1.41 -1.10
N ALA A 13 -6.29 -1.92 -0.28
CA ALA A 13 -6.76 -3.31 -0.30
C ALA A 13 -8.29 -3.44 -0.42
N ALA A 14 -9.00 -2.37 -0.81
CA ALA A 14 -10.46 -2.32 -0.85
C ALA A 14 -11.07 -2.87 -2.16
N GLY A 15 -10.28 -3.09 -3.21
CA GLY A 15 -10.77 -3.44 -4.54
C GLY A 15 -11.45 -4.81 -4.62
N GLU A 16 -12.59 -4.90 -5.32
CA GLU A 16 -13.36 -6.15 -5.49
C GLU A 16 -12.61 -7.21 -6.31
N GLY A 17 -11.72 -6.81 -7.22
CA GLY A 17 -11.05 -7.73 -8.11
C GLY A 17 -12.01 -8.47 -9.06
N ALA A 18 -13.06 -7.81 -9.55
CA ALA A 18 -14.14 -8.40 -10.36
C ALA A 18 -13.64 -9.24 -11.54
N ARG A 19 -12.50 -8.87 -12.14
CA ARG A 19 -11.86 -9.61 -13.24
C ARG A 19 -11.35 -11.01 -12.84
N MET A 20 -11.12 -11.25 -11.55
CA MET A 20 -10.62 -12.55 -11.07
C MET A 20 -11.72 -13.60 -10.91
N ARG A 21 -13.00 -13.21 -10.96
CA ARG A 21 -14.17 -14.09 -10.82
C ARG A 21 -14.07 -15.05 -9.64
N SER A 22 -13.65 -14.56 -8.50
CA SER A 22 -13.42 -15.31 -7.28
C SER A 22 -14.15 -14.66 -6.11
N ALA A 23 -14.62 -15.48 -5.16
CA ALA A 23 -15.18 -14.99 -3.91
C ALA A 23 -14.09 -14.52 -2.92
N THR A 24 -12.82 -14.91 -3.16
CA THR A 24 -11.70 -14.48 -2.35
C THR A 24 -11.32 -13.04 -2.74
N PRO A 25 -11.16 -12.12 -1.78
CA PRO A 25 -10.67 -10.78 -2.05
C PRO A 25 -9.36 -10.80 -2.85
N LYS A 26 -9.23 -9.90 -3.84
CA LYS A 26 -8.09 -9.88 -4.76
C LYS A 26 -6.75 -9.97 -4.04
N VAL A 27 -6.56 -9.17 -3.01
CA VAL A 27 -5.30 -9.06 -2.26
C VAL A 27 -4.96 -10.30 -1.44
N LEU A 28 -5.94 -11.20 -1.21
CA LEU A 28 -5.75 -12.48 -0.51
C LEU A 28 -5.42 -13.65 -1.44
N HIS A 29 -5.47 -13.46 -2.76
CA HIS A 29 -5.02 -14.52 -3.66
C HIS A 29 -3.54 -14.82 -3.43
N PRO A 30 -3.19 -16.13 -3.39
CA PRO A 30 -1.83 -16.53 -3.08
C PRO A 30 -0.87 -16.33 -4.26
N LEU A 31 0.30 -15.82 -3.95
CA LEU A 31 1.50 -15.88 -4.78
C LEU A 31 2.55 -16.68 -4.02
N CYS A 32 3.06 -17.77 -4.62
CA CYS A 32 4.00 -18.67 -3.94
C CYS A 32 3.48 -19.17 -2.57
N GLY A 33 2.17 -19.47 -2.49
CA GLY A 33 1.53 -20.00 -1.28
C GLY A 33 1.21 -18.96 -0.19
N ARG A 34 1.45 -17.67 -0.43
CA ARG A 34 1.21 -16.59 0.54
C ARG A 34 0.36 -15.47 -0.07
N PRO A 35 -0.66 -14.93 0.61
CA PRO A 35 -1.48 -13.82 0.13
C PRO A 35 -0.66 -12.64 -0.38
N MET A 36 -1.07 -12.05 -1.51
CA MET A 36 -0.34 -10.93 -2.14
C MET A 36 -0.12 -9.75 -1.19
N VAL A 37 -1.11 -9.40 -0.40
CA VAL A 37 -1.01 -8.29 0.55
C VAL A 37 0.08 -8.49 1.60
N LEU A 38 0.34 -9.73 2.01
CA LEU A 38 1.39 -10.03 3.00
C LEU A 38 2.80 -9.76 2.44
N HIS A 39 3.02 -10.00 1.14
CA HIS A 39 4.29 -9.62 0.50
C HIS A 39 4.49 -8.10 0.51
N VAL A 40 3.41 -7.34 0.30
CA VAL A 40 3.45 -5.87 0.36
C VAL A 40 3.74 -5.39 1.78
N ILE A 41 3.04 -5.94 2.78
CA ILE A 41 3.25 -5.60 4.19
C ILE A 41 4.68 -5.95 4.63
N ASP A 42 5.22 -7.10 4.24
CA ASP A 42 6.61 -7.48 4.57
C ASP A 42 7.63 -6.47 4.00
N ALA A 43 7.42 -6.00 2.76
CA ALA A 43 8.28 -4.97 2.18
C ALA A 43 8.18 -3.63 2.91
N LEU A 44 7.01 -3.28 3.44
CA LEU A 44 6.79 -2.06 4.22
C LEU A 44 7.39 -2.15 5.61
N ILE A 45 7.22 -3.27 6.32
CA ILE A 45 7.78 -3.48 7.67
C ILE A 45 9.32 -3.38 7.67
N ALA A 46 9.96 -3.71 6.57
CA ALA A 46 11.41 -3.59 6.42
C ALA A 46 11.90 -2.13 6.31
N LEU A 47 10.99 -1.15 6.27
CA LEU A 47 11.29 0.27 6.18
C LEU A 47 11.05 0.98 7.52
N PRO A 48 11.73 2.09 7.79
CA PRO A 48 11.52 2.90 8.99
C PRO A 48 10.24 3.74 8.84
N LEU A 49 9.09 3.08 8.86
CA LEU A 49 7.78 3.71 8.84
C LEU A 49 7.27 3.92 10.26
N GLU A 50 6.41 4.92 10.45
CA GLU A 50 5.75 5.13 11.73
C GLU A 50 4.51 4.26 11.91
N ARG A 51 3.74 4.07 10.83
CA ARG A 51 2.53 3.25 10.82
C ARG A 51 2.14 2.81 9.43
N ILE A 52 1.29 1.81 9.36
CA ILE A 52 0.66 1.34 8.13
C ILE A 52 -0.85 1.44 8.30
N VAL A 53 -1.53 2.10 7.37
CA VAL A 53 -2.99 2.16 7.29
C VAL A 53 -3.44 1.29 6.12
N VAL A 54 -4.22 0.26 6.40
CA VAL A 54 -4.76 -0.64 5.37
C VAL A 54 -6.20 -0.26 5.07
N VAL A 55 -6.45 0.20 3.85
CA VAL A 55 -7.81 0.49 3.40
C VAL A 55 -8.44 -0.80 2.91
N VAL A 56 -9.44 -1.26 3.63
CA VAL A 56 -10.21 -2.48 3.32
C VAL A 56 -11.60 -2.11 2.78
N GLY A 57 -12.23 -3.03 2.08
CA GLY A 57 -13.55 -2.82 1.50
C GLY A 57 -14.23 -4.16 1.23
N HIS A 58 -14.24 -4.61 -0.03
CA HIS A 58 -14.76 -5.94 -0.34
C HIS A 58 -13.98 -7.03 0.41
N GLY A 59 -14.69 -7.83 1.22
CA GLY A 59 -14.06 -8.84 2.07
C GLY A 59 -13.21 -8.28 3.22
N ALA A 60 -13.55 -7.08 3.72
CA ALA A 60 -12.82 -6.38 4.79
C ALA A 60 -12.49 -7.27 5.98
N GLU A 61 -13.46 -8.07 6.46
CA GLU A 61 -13.27 -8.97 7.58
C GLU A 61 -12.17 -10.03 7.31
N GLN A 62 -12.19 -10.63 6.12
CA GLN A 62 -11.21 -11.65 5.74
C GLN A 62 -9.79 -11.05 5.63
N VAL A 63 -9.68 -9.86 5.03
CA VAL A 63 -8.39 -9.17 4.87
C VAL A 63 -7.83 -8.78 6.24
N THR A 64 -8.65 -8.15 7.08
CA THR A 64 -8.26 -7.73 8.44
C THR A 64 -7.82 -8.93 9.27
N LYS A 65 -8.61 -10.00 9.31
CA LYS A 65 -8.28 -11.21 10.03
C LYS A 65 -6.98 -11.84 9.56
N THR A 66 -6.79 -11.95 8.24
CA THR A 66 -5.56 -12.53 7.67
C THR A 66 -4.32 -11.73 8.09
N LEU A 67 -4.40 -10.40 8.05
CA LEU A 67 -3.29 -9.55 8.45
C LEU A 67 -3.02 -9.64 9.95
N GLN A 68 -4.05 -9.62 10.79
CA GLN A 68 -3.90 -9.75 12.25
C GLN A 68 -3.31 -11.09 12.68
N GLU A 69 -3.64 -12.17 11.98
CA GLU A 69 -3.14 -13.51 12.30
C GLU A 69 -1.75 -13.82 11.77
N GLN A 70 -1.37 -13.22 10.63
CA GLN A 70 -0.15 -13.62 9.90
C GLN A 70 0.97 -12.57 9.89
N VAL A 71 0.69 -11.35 10.35
CA VAL A 71 1.71 -10.32 10.46
C VAL A 71 2.19 -10.21 11.91
N ALA A 72 3.46 -10.53 12.13
CA ALA A 72 4.12 -10.35 13.42
C ALA A 72 4.99 -9.10 13.35
N THR A 73 4.51 -7.99 13.90
CA THR A 73 5.24 -6.73 13.94
C THR A 73 4.80 -5.88 15.12
N GLU A 74 5.72 -5.07 15.65
CA GLU A 74 5.39 -4.03 16.64
C GLU A 74 4.94 -2.72 15.97
N MET A 75 5.10 -2.61 14.64
CA MET A 75 4.66 -1.45 13.89
C MET A 75 3.13 -1.35 13.93
N PRO A 76 2.55 -0.18 14.25
CA PRO A 76 1.11 0.00 14.25
C PRO A 76 0.50 -0.25 12.86
N ILE A 77 -0.49 -1.16 12.80
CA ILE A 77 -1.29 -1.40 11.59
C ILE A 77 -2.74 -1.05 11.91
N GLU A 78 -3.24 -0.03 11.23
CA GLU A 78 -4.61 0.45 11.35
C GLU A 78 -5.44 -0.04 10.16
N PHE A 79 -6.73 -0.30 10.38
CA PHE A 79 -7.66 -0.71 9.31
C PHE A 79 -8.74 0.35 9.16
N VAL A 80 -8.96 0.78 7.92
CA VAL A 80 -9.98 1.76 7.57
C VAL A 80 -10.87 1.19 6.48
N GLU A 81 -12.17 1.23 6.67
CA GLU A 81 -13.13 0.67 5.71
C GLU A 81 -13.59 1.71 4.69
N GLN A 82 -13.34 1.44 3.41
CA GLN A 82 -13.96 2.14 2.29
C GLN A 82 -15.30 1.47 1.97
N ARG A 83 -16.40 2.02 2.46
CA ARG A 83 -17.75 1.45 2.29
C ARG A 83 -18.27 1.55 0.87
N VAL A 84 -17.90 2.60 0.14
CA VAL A 84 -18.31 2.82 -1.25
C VAL A 84 -17.07 2.90 -2.11
N GLN A 85 -16.94 1.99 -3.06
CA GLN A 85 -15.77 1.91 -3.94
C GLN A 85 -15.84 2.96 -5.04
N ARG A 86 -15.17 4.10 -4.83
CA ARG A 86 -15.06 5.22 -5.78
C ARG A 86 -13.68 5.36 -6.41
N GLY A 87 -12.86 4.31 -6.30
CA GLY A 87 -11.50 4.28 -6.85
C GLY A 87 -10.41 4.55 -5.80
N THR A 88 -9.17 4.56 -6.29
CA THR A 88 -7.96 4.65 -5.43
C THR A 88 -7.79 6.00 -4.75
N GLY A 89 -8.18 7.09 -5.42
CA GLY A 89 -8.13 8.43 -4.84
C GLY A 89 -9.06 8.57 -3.65
N ASP A 90 -10.30 8.08 -3.77
CA ASP A 90 -11.27 8.06 -2.66
C ASP A 90 -10.78 7.18 -1.51
N ALA A 91 -10.23 6.00 -1.80
CA ALA A 91 -9.65 5.13 -0.79
C ALA A 91 -8.51 5.81 -0.01
N THR A 92 -7.64 6.55 -0.71
CA THR A 92 -6.58 7.33 -0.07
C THR A 92 -7.17 8.44 0.80
N SER A 93 -8.17 9.18 0.31
CA SER A 93 -8.84 10.23 1.08
C SER A 93 -9.51 9.70 2.35
N VAL A 94 -10.14 8.52 2.26
CA VAL A 94 -10.74 7.84 3.42
C VAL A 94 -9.68 7.50 4.46
N ALA A 95 -8.52 7.00 4.04
CA ALA A 95 -7.40 6.72 4.94
C ALA A 95 -6.90 8.00 5.64
N LEU A 96 -6.67 9.06 4.89
CA LEU A 96 -6.19 10.35 5.41
C LEU A 96 -7.13 10.91 6.47
N THR A 97 -8.43 10.93 6.16
CA THR A 97 -9.44 11.47 7.09
C THR A 97 -9.61 10.62 8.34
N ALA A 98 -9.63 9.28 8.20
CA ALA A 98 -9.92 8.38 9.32
C ALA A 98 -8.73 8.20 10.27
N SER A 99 -7.51 8.27 9.76
CA SER A 99 -6.29 8.04 10.55
C SER A 99 -5.66 9.34 11.08
N GLY A 100 -6.36 10.47 10.97
CA GLY A 100 -5.92 11.75 11.54
C GLY A 100 -4.57 12.22 10.98
N PHE A 101 -4.35 12.05 9.68
CA PHE A 101 -3.25 12.71 9.02
C PHE A 101 -3.58 14.21 8.95
N ASP A 102 -2.90 15.02 9.73
CA ASP A 102 -3.11 16.46 9.79
C ASP A 102 -2.63 17.13 8.50
N ASP A 103 -3.41 18.11 8.01
CA ASP A 103 -3.03 18.94 6.85
C ASP A 103 -1.75 19.77 7.10
N ASP A 104 -1.42 19.98 8.37
CA ASP A 104 -0.19 20.66 8.81
C ASP A 104 0.98 19.68 8.96
N GLY A 105 0.80 18.40 8.57
CA GLY A 105 1.75 17.33 8.79
C GLY A 105 3.04 17.52 8.00
N GLU A 106 4.15 17.46 8.71
CA GLU A 106 5.49 17.37 8.10
C GLU A 106 5.80 15.95 7.60
N ASP A 107 4.78 15.07 7.53
CA ASP A 107 4.91 13.66 7.25
C ASP A 107 4.86 13.37 5.74
N ASP A 108 5.77 12.51 5.29
CA ASP A 108 5.68 11.95 3.94
C ASP A 108 4.65 10.80 3.93
N LEU A 109 3.76 10.79 2.96
CA LEU A 109 2.79 9.73 2.77
C LEU A 109 3.18 8.81 1.62
N LEU A 110 3.34 7.54 1.92
CA LEU A 110 3.56 6.49 0.94
C LEU A 110 2.24 5.76 0.63
N VAL A 111 1.78 5.78 -0.61
CA VAL A 111 0.58 5.05 -1.04
C VAL A 111 0.98 3.88 -1.94
N VAL A 112 0.60 2.66 -1.56
CA VAL A 112 0.89 1.45 -2.32
C VAL A 112 -0.36 0.60 -2.52
N ALA A 113 -0.41 -0.11 -3.65
CA ALA A 113 -1.48 -1.07 -3.89
C ALA A 113 -1.18 -2.41 -3.18
N GLY A 114 -2.18 -2.97 -2.51
CA GLY A 114 -2.06 -4.26 -1.80
C GLY A 114 -1.91 -5.48 -2.71
N ASP A 115 -2.05 -5.29 -4.03
CA ASP A 115 -1.92 -6.32 -5.07
C ASP A 115 -0.64 -6.20 -5.89
N THR A 116 0.40 -5.58 -5.35
CA THR A 116 1.74 -5.45 -5.96
C THR A 116 2.80 -6.27 -5.20
N PRO A 117 2.68 -7.60 -5.17
CA PRO A 117 3.48 -8.47 -4.29
C PRO A 117 4.98 -8.52 -4.65
N LEU A 118 5.38 -8.02 -5.81
CA LEU A 118 6.78 -7.97 -6.24
C LEU A 118 7.48 -6.65 -5.93
N LEU A 119 6.77 -5.72 -5.30
CA LEU A 119 7.35 -4.46 -4.84
C LEU A 119 8.36 -4.74 -3.71
N ARG A 120 9.57 -4.24 -3.86
CA ARG A 120 10.67 -4.47 -2.92
C ARG A 120 10.89 -3.27 -2.01
N ALA A 121 11.33 -3.52 -0.79
CA ALA A 121 11.67 -2.48 0.18
C ALA A 121 12.72 -1.51 -0.37
N GLU A 122 13.74 -2.00 -1.08
CA GLU A 122 14.79 -1.16 -1.68
C GLU A 122 14.24 -0.19 -2.74
N THR A 123 13.23 -0.63 -3.51
CA THR A 123 12.57 0.20 -4.52
C THR A 123 11.79 1.34 -3.85
N ILE A 124 11.07 1.03 -2.78
CA ILE A 124 10.32 2.01 -2.00
C ILE A 124 11.28 3.01 -1.33
N ALA A 125 12.34 2.50 -0.71
CA ALA A 125 13.37 3.34 -0.09
C ALA A 125 14.04 4.28 -1.11
N GLY A 126 14.28 3.81 -2.33
CA GLY A 126 14.80 4.61 -3.43
C GLY A 126 13.84 5.72 -3.84
N LEU A 127 12.54 5.42 -3.92
CA LEU A 127 11.50 6.43 -4.21
C LEU A 127 11.42 7.50 -3.12
N ALA A 128 11.39 7.10 -1.85
CA ALA A 128 11.34 8.02 -0.71
C ALA A 128 12.57 8.94 -0.67
N ARG A 129 13.75 8.39 -0.94
CA ARG A 129 14.98 9.18 -1.03
C ARG A 129 14.92 10.19 -2.16
N ALA A 130 14.57 9.76 -3.38
CA ALA A 130 14.44 10.65 -4.53
C ALA A 130 13.41 11.77 -4.30
N HIS A 131 12.30 11.44 -3.65
CA HIS A 131 11.27 12.39 -3.26
C HIS A 131 11.85 13.51 -2.38
N ARG A 132 12.60 13.15 -1.35
CA ARG A 132 13.22 14.09 -0.40
C ARG A 132 14.35 14.90 -1.02
N GLU A 133 15.21 14.28 -1.84
CA GLU A 133 16.32 14.93 -2.51
C GLU A 133 15.86 16.01 -3.50
N THR A 134 14.68 15.83 -4.09
CA THR A 134 14.11 16.78 -5.06
C THR A 134 13.12 17.76 -4.44
N ASP A 135 12.81 17.62 -3.15
CA ASP A 135 11.75 18.36 -2.45
C ASP A 135 10.45 18.39 -3.26
N ALA A 136 10.11 17.26 -3.83
CA ALA A 136 8.95 17.13 -4.71
C ALA A 136 7.65 17.09 -3.91
N ALA A 137 6.59 17.74 -4.41
CA ALA A 137 5.27 17.62 -3.80
C ALA A 137 4.66 16.21 -3.99
N VAL A 138 4.98 15.54 -5.11
CA VAL A 138 4.53 14.17 -5.43
C VAL A 138 5.61 13.45 -6.21
N SER A 139 5.86 12.19 -5.89
CA SER A 139 6.73 11.29 -6.64
C SER A 139 5.99 10.00 -7.01
N LEU A 140 6.16 9.53 -8.21
CA LEU A 140 5.51 8.33 -8.72
C LEU A 140 6.54 7.29 -9.16
N LEU A 141 6.30 6.03 -8.76
CA LEU A 141 7.00 4.90 -9.32
C LEU A 141 6.24 4.37 -10.54
N SER A 142 6.86 4.35 -11.70
CA SER A 142 6.28 3.81 -12.92
C SER A 142 7.14 2.67 -13.47
N ALA A 143 6.47 1.67 -14.08
CA ALA A 143 7.13 0.59 -14.79
C ALA A 143 6.85 0.70 -16.29
N GLY A 144 7.90 0.76 -17.10
CA GLY A 144 7.79 0.69 -18.55
C GLY A 144 7.55 -0.75 -19.01
N ALA A 145 6.40 -1.05 -19.62
CA ALA A 145 6.19 -2.32 -20.30
C ALA A 145 6.89 -2.28 -21.68
N SER A 146 7.99 -2.99 -21.86
CA SER A 146 8.52 -3.24 -23.18
C SER A 146 7.55 -4.13 -23.95
N ARG A 147 6.94 -3.61 -25.02
CA ARG A 147 6.14 -4.46 -25.94
C ARG A 147 7.03 -5.58 -26.47
N PRO A 148 6.63 -6.86 -26.38
CA PRO A 148 7.37 -7.92 -27.03
C PRO A 148 7.43 -7.59 -28.54
N ARG A 149 8.64 -7.60 -29.10
CA ARG A 149 8.83 -7.47 -30.54
C ARG A 149 8.02 -8.59 -31.21
N ARG A 150 7.00 -8.24 -32.00
CA ARG A 150 6.37 -9.20 -32.91
C ARG A 150 7.50 -9.69 -33.82
N LYS A 151 7.83 -10.98 -33.74
CA LYS A 151 8.63 -11.64 -34.78
C LYS A 151 7.77 -11.62 -36.05
N GLN A 152 8.26 -10.95 -37.08
CA GLN A 152 7.74 -11.06 -38.45
C GLN A 152 8.08 -12.46 -38.96
#